data_93a53f0c4da982d4199f33d9de92db7b
#
_entry.id   93a53f0c4da982d4199f33d9de92db7b
#
_cell.length_a   1.000
_cell.length_b   1.000
_cell.length_c   1.000
_cell.angle_alpha   90.00
_cell.angle_beta   90.00
_cell.angle_gamma   90.00
#
_symmetry.space_group_name_H-M   'P 1'
#
loop_
_entity.id
_entity.type
_entity.pdbx_description
1 polymer ?
#
loop_
_entity_poly.entity_id
_entity_poly.type
_entity_poly.pdbx_seq_one_letter_code
_entity_poly.pdbx_strand_id
1 'polypeptide(L)'
;MLLKAKNNNYMYAKTTVNIRKKPSKKSKNIGKVYWNEKIQTIKKANKNWYKIKYKKKNRYICAKYLKKKPYKCKTYSSPSSNSFKSFEDADCITDSTKLAHGRLKRKYHLDYRSGVWMVGNRYCIAVGSFYAGEKVGVKIDLVLSHNGRKHTLKCITADSKANKDTIKNHRVHKDGSVAEFIVKTSALPKKALLMGDVSYAGKQFKGKIVKIKVYK
;
A
#
# COMPACT_ATOMS: atom_id res chain seq x y z
N MET A 1 -42.48 -15.60 -4.14
CA MET A 1 -41.17 -16.20 -3.86
C MET A 1 -40.21 -15.10 -3.40
N LEU A 2 -40.02 -14.94 -2.10
CA LEU A 2 -39.18 -13.88 -1.51
C LEU A 2 -37.71 -14.19 -1.79
N LEU A 3 -37.06 -13.36 -2.59
CA LEU A 3 -35.63 -13.38 -2.78
C LEU A 3 -34.94 -13.12 -1.43
N LYS A 4 -34.40 -14.17 -0.78
CA LYS A 4 -33.55 -14.03 0.40
C LYS A 4 -32.40 -13.11 0.06
N ALA A 5 -32.37 -11.90 0.63
CA ALA A 5 -31.26 -10.98 0.55
C ALA A 5 -29.98 -11.75 0.89
N LYS A 6 -29.03 -11.84 -0.05
CA LYS A 6 -27.70 -12.41 0.20
C LYS A 6 -27.05 -11.56 1.29
N ASN A 7 -27.06 -12.05 2.52
CA ASN A 7 -26.28 -11.48 3.62
C ASN A 7 -24.80 -11.56 3.24
N ASN A 8 -24.32 -10.54 2.56
CA ASN A 8 -22.93 -10.41 2.18
C ASN A 8 -22.10 -10.04 3.43
N ASN A 9 -21.75 -11.03 4.22
CA ASN A 9 -20.91 -10.84 5.38
C ASN A 9 -19.47 -10.55 4.94
N TYR A 10 -19.12 -9.26 4.96
CA TYR A 10 -17.75 -8.83 4.70
C TYR A 10 -17.00 -8.58 6.00
N MET A 11 -15.72 -8.92 5.97
CA MET A 11 -14.75 -8.58 7.01
C MET A 11 -13.50 -7.99 6.40
N TYR A 12 -12.66 -7.36 7.23
CA TYR A 12 -11.44 -6.69 6.82
C TYR A 12 -10.25 -7.26 7.60
N ALA A 13 -9.14 -7.48 6.91
CA ALA A 13 -7.93 -8.00 7.53
C ALA A 13 -7.25 -6.94 8.42
N LYS A 14 -6.96 -7.29 9.67
CA LYS A 14 -6.21 -6.43 10.61
C LYS A 14 -4.72 -6.34 10.26
N THR A 15 -4.21 -7.33 9.56
CA THR A 15 -2.81 -7.47 9.15
C THR A 15 -2.72 -8.37 7.92
N THR A 16 -1.52 -8.67 7.43
CA THR A 16 -1.37 -9.73 6.43
C THR A 16 -1.66 -11.09 7.04
N VAL A 17 -2.59 -11.84 6.47
CA VAL A 17 -3.10 -13.12 6.99
C VAL A 17 -3.03 -14.20 5.93
N ASN A 18 -2.54 -15.35 6.29
CA ASN A 18 -2.52 -16.52 5.41
C ASN A 18 -3.92 -17.11 5.22
N ILE A 19 -4.22 -17.48 3.96
CA ILE A 19 -5.39 -18.28 3.60
C ILE A 19 -4.99 -19.75 3.61
N ARG A 20 -5.77 -20.57 4.31
CA ARG A 20 -5.47 -21.98 4.53
C ARG A 20 -6.45 -22.92 3.79
N LYS A 21 -5.96 -24.12 3.42
CA LYS A 21 -6.80 -25.17 2.80
C LYS A 21 -7.84 -25.73 3.78
N LYS A 22 -7.48 -25.91 5.06
CA LYS A 22 -8.32 -26.39 6.18
C LYS A 22 -8.27 -25.39 7.34
N PRO A 23 -9.22 -25.40 8.31
CA PRO A 23 -9.25 -24.46 9.44
C PRO A 23 -8.23 -24.85 10.52
N SER A 24 -6.96 -24.84 10.17
CA SER A 24 -5.82 -25.19 11.02
C SER A 24 -4.57 -24.39 10.63
N LYS A 25 -3.76 -24.01 11.63
CA LYS A 25 -2.46 -23.34 11.42
C LYS A 25 -1.45 -24.24 10.72
N LYS A 26 -1.56 -25.56 10.91
CA LYS A 26 -0.71 -26.57 10.24
C LYS A 26 -1.11 -26.82 8.79
N SER A 27 -2.31 -26.38 8.36
CA SER A 27 -2.79 -26.59 7.00
C SER A 27 -2.01 -25.76 5.98
N LYS A 28 -1.90 -26.27 4.75
CA LYS A 28 -1.19 -25.63 3.63
C LYS A 28 -1.66 -24.18 3.45
N ASN A 29 -0.70 -23.26 3.40
CA ASN A 29 -0.92 -21.87 3.00
C ASN A 29 -1.11 -21.82 1.47
N ILE A 30 -2.19 -21.21 1.01
CA ILE A 30 -2.56 -21.16 -0.41
C ILE A 30 -2.73 -19.74 -0.92
N GLY A 31 -2.43 -18.74 -0.09
CA GLY A 31 -2.49 -17.33 -0.44
C GLY A 31 -2.50 -16.44 0.79
N LYS A 32 -2.54 -15.16 0.55
CA LYS A 32 -2.56 -14.13 1.60
C LYS A 32 -3.69 -13.13 1.34
N VAL A 33 -4.21 -12.55 2.40
CA VAL A 33 -5.01 -11.33 2.40
C VAL A 33 -4.21 -10.28 3.13
N TYR A 34 -4.15 -9.09 2.59
CA TYR A 34 -3.33 -8.02 3.15
C TYR A 34 -4.15 -7.09 4.05
N TRP A 35 -3.46 -6.29 4.82
CA TRP A 35 -4.04 -5.32 5.73
C TRP A 35 -5.15 -4.49 5.06
N ASN A 36 -6.30 -4.35 5.75
CA ASN A 36 -7.50 -3.62 5.32
C ASN A 36 -8.17 -4.13 4.03
N GLU A 37 -7.77 -5.29 3.52
CA GLU A 37 -8.47 -5.90 2.40
C GLU A 37 -9.82 -6.46 2.84
N LYS A 38 -10.84 -6.23 2.00
CA LYS A 38 -12.20 -6.71 2.16
C LYS A 38 -12.27 -8.20 1.79
N ILE A 39 -12.89 -8.99 2.65
CA ILE A 39 -12.99 -10.45 2.49
C ILE A 39 -14.46 -10.83 2.61
N GLN A 40 -14.97 -11.54 1.62
CA GLN A 40 -16.31 -12.13 1.72
C GLN A 40 -16.22 -13.40 2.57
N THR A 41 -16.89 -13.39 3.72
CA THR A 41 -17.00 -14.56 4.59
C THR A 41 -18.31 -15.30 4.30
N ILE A 42 -18.26 -16.64 4.36
CA ILE A 42 -19.43 -17.51 4.18
C ILE A 42 -20.11 -17.73 5.53
N LYS A 43 -19.35 -18.31 6.48
CA LYS A 43 -19.78 -18.58 7.86
C LYS A 43 -18.57 -18.81 8.76
N LYS A 44 -18.77 -18.79 10.08
CA LYS A 44 -17.79 -19.36 11.02
C LYS A 44 -17.66 -20.85 10.77
N ALA A 45 -16.44 -21.35 10.62
CA ALA A 45 -16.17 -22.78 10.59
C ALA A 45 -16.05 -23.34 12.02
N ASN A 46 -15.51 -22.54 12.94
CA ASN A 46 -15.48 -22.75 14.38
C ASN A 46 -15.12 -21.44 15.09
N LYS A 47 -14.88 -21.43 16.42
CA LYS A 47 -14.54 -20.23 17.17
C LYS A 47 -13.32 -19.46 16.64
N ASN A 48 -12.37 -20.13 16.02
CA ASN A 48 -11.08 -19.57 15.57
C ASN A 48 -10.98 -19.31 14.06
N TRP A 49 -11.94 -19.78 13.25
CA TRP A 49 -11.81 -19.76 11.80
C TRP A 49 -13.10 -19.34 11.10
N TYR A 50 -12.93 -18.51 10.06
CA TYR A 50 -13.98 -18.24 9.06
C TYR A 50 -13.74 -19.06 7.80
N LYS A 51 -14.84 -19.61 7.24
CA LYS A 51 -14.91 -20.11 5.88
C LYS A 51 -15.11 -18.94 4.94
N ILE A 52 -14.28 -18.85 3.91
CA ILE A 52 -14.29 -17.77 2.92
C ILE A 52 -14.34 -18.34 1.51
N LYS A 53 -14.74 -17.52 0.53
CA LYS A 53 -14.58 -17.84 -0.89
C LYS A 53 -13.27 -17.23 -1.37
N TYR A 54 -12.37 -18.08 -1.90
CA TYR A 54 -11.09 -17.62 -2.48
C TYR A 54 -10.80 -18.43 -3.75
N LYS A 55 -10.60 -17.72 -4.88
CA LYS A 55 -10.40 -18.34 -6.21
C LYS A 55 -11.44 -19.42 -6.50
N LYS A 56 -12.73 -19.06 -6.34
CA LYS A 56 -13.91 -19.94 -6.54
C LYS A 56 -13.99 -21.17 -5.60
N LYS A 57 -13.04 -21.38 -4.69
CA LYS A 57 -12.99 -22.52 -3.75
C LYS A 57 -13.22 -22.07 -2.31
N ASN A 58 -13.76 -22.97 -1.47
CA ASN A 58 -13.89 -22.74 -0.04
C ASN A 58 -12.52 -22.85 0.64
N ARG A 59 -12.19 -21.86 1.45
CA ARG A 59 -10.90 -21.73 2.15
C ARG A 59 -11.15 -21.17 3.54
N TYR A 60 -10.09 -21.03 4.32
CA TYR A 60 -10.20 -20.66 5.73
C TYR A 60 -9.20 -19.58 6.09
N ILE A 61 -9.67 -18.68 6.95
CA ILE A 61 -8.88 -17.59 7.50
C ILE A 61 -9.10 -17.48 9.01
N CYS A 62 -8.04 -17.17 9.75
CA CYS A 62 -8.12 -17.10 11.20
C CYS A 62 -8.93 -15.87 11.66
N ALA A 63 -9.95 -16.10 12.49
CA ALA A 63 -10.93 -15.10 12.93
C ALA A 63 -10.30 -13.92 13.69
N LYS A 64 -9.28 -14.15 14.53
CA LYS A 64 -8.62 -13.11 15.34
C LYS A 64 -8.00 -11.99 14.52
N TYR A 65 -7.66 -12.25 13.26
CA TYR A 65 -7.07 -11.30 12.34
C TYR A 65 -8.09 -10.55 11.47
N LEU A 66 -9.38 -10.72 11.75
CA LEU A 66 -10.47 -10.05 11.03
C LEU A 66 -11.20 -9.05 11.91
N LYS A 67 -11.81 -8.05 11.27
CA LYS A 67 -12.69 -7.05 11.90
C LYS A 67 -13.86 -6.72 10.97
N LYS A 68 -14.99 -6.27 11.54
CA LYS A 68 -16.22 -5.97 10.78
C LYS A 68 -16.10 -4.69 9.94
N LYS A 69 -15.43 -3.65 10.45
CA LYS A 69 -15.32 -2.35 9.77
C LYS A 69 -13.91 -2.16 9.20
N PRO A 70 -13.73 -1.49 8.06
CA PRO A 70 -12.41 -1.13 7.54
C PRO A 70 -11.68 -0.18 8.51
N TYR A 71 -10.38 -0.02 8.32
CA TYR A 71 -9.66 1.07 8.95
C TYR A 71 -10.09 2.39 8.34
N LYS A 72 -10.29 3.39 9.18
CA LYS A 72 -10.61 4.76 8.75
C LYS A 72 -9.39 5.42 8.15
N CYS A 73 -9.59 6.31 7.19
CA CYS A 73 -8.54 7.17 6.65
C CYS A 73 -9.01 8.61 6.58
N LYS A 74 -8.09 9.56 6.72
CA LYS A 74 -8.30 10.94 6.33
C LYS A 74 -7.97 11.07 4.85
N THR A 75 -8.82 11.73 4.09
CA THR A 75 -8.66 11.87 2.64
C THR A 75 -8.39 13.32 2.30
N TYR A 76 -7.37 13.56 1.48
CA TYR A 76 -6.97 14.87 1.00
C TYR A 76 -7.00 14.86 -0.53
N SER A 77 -7.36 16.01 -1.12
CA SER A 77 -7.13 16.27 -2.54
C SER A 77 -5.64 16.48 -2.79
N SER A 78 -5.17 16.11 -3.98
CA SER A 78 -3.78 16.37 -4.36
C SER A 78 -3.50 17.87 -4.38
N PRO A 79 -2.40 18.35 -3.79
CA PRO A 79 -1.97 19.74 -3.87
C PRO A 79 -1.28 20.07 -5.21
N SER A 80 -1.07 19.09 -6.07
CA SER A 80 -0.39 19.20 -7.36
C SER A 80 -1.22 18.56 -8.47
N SER A 81 -1.25 19.19 -9.62
CA SER A 81 -1.80 18.64 -10.88
C SER A 81 -0.77 17.82 -11.66
N ASN A 82 0.48 17.84 -11.23
CA ASN A 82 1.59 17.14 -11.88
C ASN A 82 1.41 15.62 -11.83
N SER A 83 1.80 14.92 -12.89
CA SER A 83 1.85 13.45 -12.92
C SER A 83 3.22 12.91 -12.50
N PHE A 84 4.23 13.77 -12.38
CA PHE A 84 5.59 13.43 -11.99
C PHE A 84 5.65 12.80 -10.59
N LYS A 85 6.49 11.77 -10.45
CA LYS A 85 6.76 11.08 -9.20
C LYS A 85 8.26 10.84 -9.09
N SER A 86 8.89 11.65 -8.27
CA SER A 86 10.33 11.50 -7.97
C SER A 86 10.62 10.16 -7.29
N PHE A 87 11.88 9.83 -7.23
CA PHE A 87 12.38 8.68 -6.47
C PHE A 87 13.68 9.02 -5.77
N GLU A 88 13.99 8.24 -4.75
CA GLU A 88 15.24 8.25 -4.02
C GLU A 88 15.77 6.83 -3.92
N ASP A 89 17.07 6.64 -4.09
CA ASP A 89 17.70 5.35 -3.87
C ASP A 89 17.71 5.01 -2.36
N ALA A 90 17.35 3.79 -2.04
CA ALA A 90 17.32 3.33 -0.65
C ALA A 90 18.68 3.43 0.05
N ASP A 91 19.77 3.32 -0.70
CA ASP A 91 21.13 3.40 -0.17
C ASP A 91 21.53 4.84 0.21
N CYS A 92 20.80 5.86 -0.31
CA CYS A 92 20.96 7.26 0.07
C CYS A 92 20.29 7.61 1.40
N ILE A 93 19.44 6.73 1.95
CA ILE A 93 18.73 6.97 3.22
C ILE A 93 19.67 6.58 4.37
N THR A 94 20.30 7.58 4.98
CA THR A 94 21.28 7.40 6.07
C THR A 94 20.67 7.35 7.46
N ASP A 95 19.44 7.86 7.65
CA ASP A 95 18.74 7.86 8.93
C ASP A 95 18.40 6.43 9.38
N SER A 96 18.99 5.99 10.48
CA SER A 96 18.81 4.65 11.06
C SER A 96 17.35 4.35 11.47
N THR A 97 16.53 5.38 11.65
CA THR A 97 15.10 5.23 11.99
C THR A 97 14.23 4.99 10.76
N LYS A 98 14.78 5.17 9.56
CA LYS A 98 14.08 5.08 8.28
C LYS A 98 14.19 3.67 7.68
N LEU A 99 14.03 3.56 6.37
CA LEU A 99 13.78 2.32 5.64
C LEU A 99 14.80 1.20 5.90
N ALA A 100 16.06 1.42 5.54
CA ALA A 100 17.06 0.34 5.51
C ALA A 100 17.45 -0.15 6.92
N HIS A 101 17.42 0.74 7.88
CA HIS A 101 17.92 0.52 9.24
C HIS A 101 16.82 0.49 10.30
N GLY A 102 15.62 0.94 9.97
CA GLY A 102 14.51 1.10 10.89
C GLY A 102 13.57 -0.11 10.98
N ARG A 103 12.37 0.17 11.47
CA ARG A 103 11.32 -0.83 11.76
C ARG A 103 10.90 -1.68 10.57
N LEU A 104 11.14 -1.24 9.34
CA LEU A 104 10.72 -1.92 8.12
C LEU A 104 11.76 -2.91 7.59
N LYS A 105 13.02 -2.86 8.04
CA LYS A 105 14.15 -3.66 7.55
C LYS A 105 13.86 -5.14 7.29
N ARG A 106 13.13 -5.80 8.21
CA ARG A 106 12.82 -7.23 8.08
C ARG A 106 11.59 -7.55 7.23
N LYS A 107 10.87 -6.54 6.74
CA LYS A 107 9.55 -6.69 6.09
C LYS A 107 9.54 -6.23 4.66
N TYR A 108 10.56 -5.52 4.21
CA TYR A 108 10.57 -4.99 2.86
C TYR A 108 11.30 -5.90 1.88
N HIS A 109 10.93 -5.79 0.63
CA HIS A 109 11.49 -6.54 -0.49
C HIS A 109 11.39 -5.67 -1.74
N LEU A 110 12.25 -5.94 -2.70
CA LEU A 110 12.25 -5.24 -3.98
C LEU A 110 11.20 -5.84 -4.92
N ASP A 111 10.40 -5.00 -5.55
CA ASP A 111 9.67 -5.36 -6.75
C ASP A 111 10.63 -5.23 -7.95
N TYR A 112 11.24 -6.34 -8.35
CA TYR A 112 12.24 -6.37 -9.43
C TYR A 112 11.71 -5.92 -10.80
N ARG A 113 10.39 -5.84 -10.99
CA ARG A 113 9.79 -5.37 -12.25
C ARG A 113 9.82 -3.85 -12.35
N SER A 114 9.71 -3.17 -11.22
CA SER A 114 9.64 -1.72 -11.15
C SER A 114 10.86 -1.07 -10.48
N GLY A 115 11.70 -1.85 -9.81
CA GLY A 115 12.81 -1.33 -9.01
C GLY A 115 12.38 -0.61 -7.72
N VAL A 116 11.09 -0.65 -7.36
CA VAL A 116 10.56 0.03 -6.18
C VAL A 116 10.51 -0.92 -4.98
N TRP A 117 10.95 -0.46 -3.83
CA TRP A 117 10.85 -1.21 -2.58
C TRP A 117 9.41 -1.30 -2.08
N MET A 118 9.08 -2.42 -1.46
CA MET A 118 7.75 -2.72 -0.93
C MET A 118 7.78 -3.32 0.46
N VAL A 119 6.72 -3.07 1.23
CA VAL A 119 6.41 -3.79 2.47
C VAL A 119 5.08 -4.52 2.29
N GLY A 120 5.12 -5.83 2.20
CA GLY A 120 3.94 -6.63 1.88
C GLY A 120 3.44 -6.35 0.47
N ASN A 121 2.30 -5.68 0.32
CA ASN A 121 1.76 -5.24 -0.96
C ASN A 121 1.71 -3.71 -1.11
N ARG A 122 2.57 -3.00 -0.37
CA ARG A 122 2.61 -1.53 -0.36
C ARG A 122 3.96 -1.03 -0.81
N TYR A 123 3.98 -0.10 -1.74
CA TYR A 123 5.18 0.57 -2.22
C TYR A 123 5.71 1.53 -1.16
N CYS A 124 7.02 1.54 -0.96
CA CYS A 124 7.71 2.44 -0.05
C CYS A 124 7.79 3.84 -0.65
N ILE A 125 7.40 4.85 0.12
CA ILE A 125 7.42 6.25 -0.30
C ILE A 125 7.91 7.16 0.81
N ALA A 126 8.44 8.32 0.43
CA ALA A 126 8.54 9.52 1.24
C ALA A 126 7.42 10.49 0.86
N VAL A 127 6.86 11.16 1.83
CA VAL A 127 5.88 12.25 1.65
C VAL A 127 6.20 13.40 2.60
N GLY A 128 5.70 14.59 2.32
CA GLY A 128 5.87 15.72 3.22
C GLY A 128 5.23 15.48 4.59
N SER A 129 5.78 16.14 5.61
CA SER A 129 5.41 15.96 7.03
C SER A 129 3.93 16.20 7.33
N PHE A 130 3.23 16.97 6.51
CA PHE A 130 1.78 17.19 6.62
C PHE A 130 0.96 15.91 6.67
N TYR A 131 1.36 14.87 5.91
CA TYR A 131 0.59 13.63 5.81
C TYR A 131 0.92 12.63 6.93
N ALA A 132 2.18 12.49 7.26
CA ALA A 132 2.66 11.43 8.13
C ALA A 132 3.50 11.92 9.33
N GLY A 133 3.87 13.21 9.38
CA GLY A 133 4.74 13.77 10.39
C GLY A 133 6.01 12.94 10.47
N GLU A 134 6.87 12.91 9.54
CA GLU A 134 8.18 12.20 9.52
C GLU A 134 8.17 10.72 10.00
N LYS A 135 6.98 10.14 10.19
CA LYS A 135 6.83 8.78 10.71
C LYS A 135 6.91 7.74 9.60
N VAL A 136 7.73 6.72 9.78
CA VAL A 136 7.73 5.53 8.92
C VAL A 136 6.65 4.52 9.34
N GLY A 137 6.17 3.72 8.38
CA GLY A 137 5.15 2.70 8.61
C GLY A 137 3.71 3.20 8.54
N VAL A 138 3.49 4.48 8.26
CA VAL A 138 2.15 5.04 8.02
C VAL A 138 1.63 4.55 6.67
N LYS A 139 0.43 3.99 6.66
CA LYS A 139 -0.18 3.48 5.43
C LYS A 139 -0.87 4.61 4.70
N ILE A 140 -0.51 4.77 3.44
CA ILE A 140 -1.04 5.79 2.54
C ILE A 140 -1.52 5.12 1.28
N ASP A 141 -2.72 5.44 0.81
CA ASP A 141 -3.19 5.04 -0.50
C ASP A 141 -3.23 6.28 -1.40
N LEU A 142 -2.50 6.23 -2.51
CA LEU A 142 -2.52 7.25 -3.55
C LEU A 142 -3.55 6.85 -4.59
N VAL A 143 -4.55 7.70 -4.84
CA VAL A 143 -5.50 7.49 -5.94
C VAL A 143 -4.97 8.23 -7.16
N LEU A 144 -4.63 7.47 -8.20
CA LEU A 144 -4.13 7.98 -9.45
C LEU A 144 -5.26 8.04 -10.49
N SER A 145 -5.20 9.05 -11.35
CA SER A 145 -6.09 9.19 -12.52
C SER A 145 -5.26 9.17 -13.80
N HIS A 146 -5.55 8.23 -14.69
CA HIS A 146 -4.90 8.08 -15.98
C HIS A 146 -5.95 7.77 -17.05
N ASN A 147 -6.01 8.56 -18.11
CA ASN A 147 -6.98 8.42 -19.21
C ASN A 147 -8.42 8.24 -18.71
N GLY A 148 -8.88 9.13 -17.83
CA GLY A 148 -10.22 9.11 -17.25
C GLY A 148 -10.48 8.01 -16.19
N ARG A 149 -9.62 7.02 -16.08
CA ARG A 149 -9.76 5.91 -15.13
C ARG A 149 -8.97 6.16 -13.86
N LYS A 150 -9.57 5.78 -12.72
CA LYS A 150 -8.92 5.88 -11.42
C LYS A 150 -8.49 4.50 -10.92
N HIS A 151 -7.31 4.45 -10.33
CA HIS A 151 -6.84 3.27 -9.61
C HIS A 151 -6.13 3.68 -8.32
N THR A 152 -5.94 2.74 -7.41
CA THR A 152 -5.33 3.00 -6.11
C THR A 152 -3.99 2.30 -6.01
N LEU A 153 -2.95 3.08 -5.77
CA LEU A 153 -1.62 2.60 -5.42
C LEU A 153 -1.50 2.54 -3.90
N LYS A 154 -1.30 1.36 -3.37
CA LYS A 154 -1.12 1.15 -1.92
C LYS A 154 0.32 1.46 -1.56
N CYS A 155 0.53 2.43 -0.67
CA CYS A 155 1.86 2.88 -0.24
C CYS A 155 2.02 2.80 1.29
N ILE A 156 3.25 2.91 1.73
CA ILE A 156 3.64 2.99 3.12
C ILE A 156 4.83 3.95 3.24
N THR A 157 4.81 4.82 4.24
CA THR A 157 5.94 5.72 4.44
C THR A 157 7.16 4.91 4.88
N ALA A 158 8.25 5.13 4.21
CA ALA A 158 9.55 4.54 4.49
C ALA A 158 10.61 5.60 4.78
N ASP A 159 10.28 6.84 4.38
CA ASP A 159 11.02 8.04 4.67
C ASP A 159 10.08 9.25 4.71
N SER A 160 10.62 10.45 4.91
CA SER A 160 9.92 11.74 4.89
C SER A 160 10.69 12.74 4.05
N LYS A 161 9.97 13.55 3.28
CA LYS A 161 10.59 14.70 2.58
C LYS A 161 11.00 15.76 3.59
N ALA A 162 12.20 16.32 3.44
CA ALA A 162 12.68 17.40 4.27
C ALA A 162 11.76 18.64 4.12
N ASN A 163 11.41 19.29 5.23
CA ASN A 163 10.50 20.42 5.22
C ASN A 163 11.03 21.60 4.37
N LYS A 164 12.34 21.81 4.34
CA LYS A 164 13.00 22.86 3.52
C LYS A 164 12.77 22.65 2.01
N ASP A 165 12.52 21.42 1.56
CA ASP A 165 12.32 21.06 0.15
C ASP A 165 10.84 20.97 -0.24
N THR A 166 9.95 21.29 0.71
CA THR A 166 8.50 21.20 0.50
C THR A 166 7.84 22.59 0.54
N ILE A 167 6.73 22.70 -0.20
CA ILE A 167 5.86 23.90 -0.26
C ILE A 167 4.42 23.51 0.09
N LYS A 168 3.51 24.51 0.09
CA LYS A 168 2.08 24.34 0.40
C LYS A 168 1.84 23.63 1.73
N ASN A 169 2.51 24.14 2.79
CA ASN A 169 2.46 23.59 4.13
C ASN A 169 2.91 22.10 4.14
N HIS A 170 4.08 21.84 3.60
CA HIS A 170 4.72 20.52 3.55
C HIS A 170 3.88 19.42 2.87
N ARG A 171 3.09 19.79 1.85
CA ARG A 171 2.21 18.86 1.14
C ARG A 171 2.75 18.37 -0.21
N VAL A 172 3.65 19.14 -0.80
CA VAL A 172 4.25 18.86 -2.11
C VAL A 172 5.71 19.33 -2.12
N HIS A 173 6.56 18.59 -2.79
CA HIS A 173 7.96 18.96 -2.99
C HIS A 173 8.09 20.10 -4.02
N LYS A 174 9.18 20.85 -3.97
CA LYS A 174 9.46 21.95 -4.90
C LYS A 174 9.45 21.55 -6.37
N ASP A 175 9.83 20.29 -6.67
CA ASP A 175 9.76 19.69 -8.01
C ASP A 175 8.33 19.36 -8.49
N GLY A 176 7.32 19.59 -7.65
CA GLY A 176 5.91 19.31 -7.93
C GLY A 176 5.47 17.88 -7.58
N SER A 177 6.37 16.99 -7.11
CA SER A 177 6.02 15.64 -6.71
C SER A 177 5.32 15.64 -5.34
N VAL A 178 4.25 14.84 -5.24
CA VAL A 178 3.52 14.64 -3.96
C VAL A 178 4.14 13.50 -3.15
N ALA A 179 4.62 12.48 -3.83
CA ALA A 179 5.27 11.31 -3.24
C ALA A 179 6.54 11.00 -4.00
N GLU A 180 7.58 10.68 -3.27
CA GLU A 180 8.85 10.18 -3.75
C GLU A 180 8.94 8.69 -3.46
N PHE A 181 9.29 7.89 -4.46
CA PHE A 181 9.32 6.44 -4.32
C PHE A 181 10.72 5.98 -3.90
N ILE A 182 10.77 5.07 -2.94
CA ILE A 182 12.04 4.50 -2.52
C ILE A 182 12.37 3.33 -3.44
N VAL A 183 13.50 3.43 -4.11
CA VAL A 183 13.90 2.53 -5.19
C VAL A 183 15.26 1.89 -4.95
N LYS A 184 15.59 0.91 -5.78
CA LYS A 184 16.95 0.50 -6.07
C LYS A 184 17.25 0.94 -7.50
N THR A 185 18.07 1.98 -7.68
CA THR A 185 18.31 2.61 -8.99
C THR A 185 18.83 1.62 -10.02
N SER A 186 19.69 0.68 -9.62
CA SER A 186 20.22 -0.39 -10.49
C SER A 186 19.15 -1.38 -10.99
N ALA A 187 17.96 -1.37 -10.39
CA ALA A 187 16.82 -2.22 -10.78
C ALA A 187 15.69 -1.43 -11.46
N LEU A 188 15.81 -0.09 -11.56
CA LEU A 188 14.83 0.72 -12.26
C LEU A 188 14.86 0.45 -13.77
N PRO A 189 13.69 0.45 -14.45
CA PRO A 189 13.64 0.50 -15.89
C PRO A 189 14.41 1.72 -16.43
N LYS A 190 15.24 1.53 -17.46
CA LYS A 190 16.12 2.59 -18.03
C LYS A 190 15.39 3.91 -18.24
N LYS A 191 14.16 3.86 -18.79
CA LYS A 191 13.36 5.07 -19.04
C LYS A 191 12.99 5.79 -17.73
N ALA A 192 12.63 5.06 -16.66
CA ALA A 192 12.31 5.67 -15.38
C ALA A 192 13.53 6.37 -14.79
N LEU A 193 14.70 5.72 -14.87
CA LEU A 193 15.97 6.28 -14.42
C LEU A 193 16.34 7.56 -15.18
N LEU A 194 16.30 7.53 -16.51
CA LEU A 194 16.64 8.68 -17.34
C LEU A 194 15.69 9.87 -17.16
N MET A 195 14.41 9.60 -16.94
CA MET A 195 13.39 10.65 -16.77
C MET A 195 13.25 11.12 -15.33
N GLY A 196 13.93 10.50 -14.36
CA GLY A 196 13.75 10.79 -12.94
C GLY A 196 12.33 10.52 -12.43
N ASP A 197 11.51 9.74 -13.17
CA ASP A 197 10.07 9.61 -12.93
C ASP A 197 9.62 8.14 -12.88
N VAL A 198 9.15 7.71 -11.71
CA VAL A 198 8.61 6.36 -11.49
C VAL A 198 7.37 6.06 -12.33
N SER A 199 6.71 7.06 -12.92
CA SER A 199 5.60 6.83 -13.86
C SER A 199 5.99 5.94 -15.04
N TYR A 200 7.28 5.85 -15.36
CA TYR A 200 7.84 4.98 -16.40
C TYR A 200 8.26 3.59 -15.88
N ALA A 201 8.19 3.35 -14.55
CA ALA A 201 8.58 2.06 -13.97
C ALA A 201 7.47 0.99 -14.04
N GLY A 202 6.28 1.33 -14.53
CA GLY A 202 5.20 0.37 -14.74
C GLY A 202 3.82 1.01 -14.84
N LYS A 203 2.88 0.29 -15.45
CA LYS A 203 1.51 0.78 -15.68
C LYS A 203 0.78 1.24 -14.41
N GLN A 204 1.09 0.64 -13.26
CA GLN A 204 0.47 0.97 -11.98
C GLN A 204 0.88 2.35 -11.45
N PHE A 205 1.98 2.92 -11.93
CA PHE A 205 2.45 4.24 -11.51
C PHE A 205 1.98 5.37 -12.44
N LYS A 206 1.34 5.04 -13.57
CA LYS A 206 0.88 6.04 -14.55
C LYS A 206 -0.25 6.91 -14.02
N GLY A 207 -0.25 8.17 -14.44
CA GLY A 207 -1.29 9.13 -14.12
C GLY A 207 -0.96 10.07 -12.95
N LYS A 208 -1.78 11.11 -12.80
CA LYS A 208 -1.63 12.10 -11.73
C LYS A 208 -2.27 11.62 -10.42
N ILE A 209 -1.67 11.92 -9.30
CA ILE A 209 -2.26 11.70 -7.98
C ILE A 209 -3.41 12.69 -7.81
N VAL A 210 -4.63 12.20 -7.59
CA VAL A 210 -5.82 13.04 -7.41
C VAL A 210 -6.32 13.04 -5.96
N LYS A 211 -6.03 11.97 -5.19
CA LYS A 211 -6.37 11.89 -3.75
C LYS A 211 -5.27 11.15 -2.99
N ILE A 212 -5.05 11.56 -1.75
CA ILE A 212 -4.16 10.93 -0.78
C ILE A 212 -5.01 10.48 0.41
N LYS A 213 -5.02 9.18 0.71
CA LYS A 213 -5.72 8.59 1.86
C LYS A 213 -4.70 8.18 2.90
N VAL A 214 -4.73 8.81 4.08
CA VAL A 214 -3.82 8.53 5.18
C VAL A 214 -4.57 7.75 6.26
N TYR A 215 -4.08 6.58 6.60
CA TYR A 215 -4.66 5.72 7.63
C TYR A 215 -3.96 5.95 8.97
N LYS A 216 -4.77 6.18 9.98
CA LYS A 216 -4.33 6.30 11.38
C LYS A 216 -4.51 4.99 12.12
#